data_0e97b2de4876ac1471a4aebd3fba506c
#
_entry.id   0e97b2de4876ac1471a4aebd3fba506c
#
_cell.length_a   1.000
_cell.length_b   1.000
_cell.length_c   1.000
_cell.angle_alpha   90.00
_cell.angle_beta   90.00
_cell.angle_gamma   90.00
#
_symmetry.space_group_name_H-M   'P 1'
#
loop_
_entity.id
_entity.type
_entity.pdbx_description
1 polymer ?
#
loop_
_entity_poly.entity_id
_entity_poly.type
_entity_poly.pdbx_seq_one_letter_code
_entity_poly.pdbx_strand_id
1 'polypeptide(L)'
;MSASLPYTAIVTGGTGGLGSAVTEHLLERGWRLVVPWCLEGELDRVPTHPDLELIRADLSDEKDVEAVVALATKDEERPLFGLVNLVGGFVSGHRVHETPIEVLDAQLSINLRIAYGVVQTALPHLIRGGGGSVVCIGSAAAVRPFPGAATYIASKAAVAALVEALAVEYAGDNIRVNGLLPTMIDTPANREAMPEADRTSWARPSDIAEVIAFLLSDASRAVTGASIPVANTAGSR
;
A
#
# COMPACT_ATOMS: atom_id res chain seq x y z
N MET A 1 -6.07 22.55 20.28
CA MET A 1 -5.63 21.75 19.14
C MET A 1 -4.20 21.35 19.45
N SER A 2 -3.94 20.10 19.84
CA SER A 2 -2.58 19.59 19.97
C SER A 2 -2.00 19.57 18.56
N ALA A 3 -0.92 20.30 18.32
CA ALA A 3 -0.15 20.15 17.09
C ALA A 3 0.30 18.69 17.05
N SER A 4 -0.24 17.91 16.12
CA SER A 4 0.26 16.56 15.88
C SER A 4 1.73 16.69 15.50
N LEU A 5 2.59 15.96 16.19
CA LEU A 5 4.00 15.86 15.80
C LEU A 5 4.04 15.43 14.33
N PRO A 6 4.84 16.05 13.46
CA PRO A 6 5.00 15.58 12.10
C PRO A 6 5.65 14.20 12.13
N TYR A 7 4.97 13.23 11.55
CA TYR A 7 5.46 11.86 11.46
C TYR A 7 6.07 11.58 10.08
N THR A 8 6.88 10.54 10.03
CA THR A 8 7.37 9.96 8.77
C THR A 8 6.52 8.76 8.38
N ALA A 9 6.23 8.63 7.08
CA ALA A 9 5.67 7.43 6.51
C ALA A 9 6.53 6.90 5.34
N ILE A 10 6.61 5.58 5.21
CA ILE A 10 7.12 4.91 4.01
C ILE A 10 5.91 4.62 3.12
N VAL A 11 5.98 4.98 1.83
CA VAL A 11 4.95 4.68 0.84
C VAL A 11 5.57 3.87 -0.30
N THR A 12 5.48 2.54 -0.22
CA THR A 12 5.97 1.68 -1.31
C THR A 12 5.06 1.81 -2.53
N GLY A 13 5.64 1.85 -3.73
CA GLY A 13 4.86 2.10 -4.94
C GLY A 13 4.28 3.51 -5.03
N GLY A 14 4.81 4.44 -4.24
CA GLY A 14 4.32 5.82 -4.14
C GLY A 14 4.46 6.66 -5.41
N THR A 15 5.24 6.19 -6.41
CA THR A 15 5.36 6.82 -7.74
C THR A 15 4.36 6.27 -8.76
N GLY A 16 3.71 5.14 -8.46
CA GLY A 16 2.75 4.48 -9.36
C GLY A 16 1.42 5.24 -9.48
N GLY A 17 0.50 4.70 -10.31
CA GLY A 17 -0.77 5.36 -10.63
C GLY A 17 -1.72 5.58 -9.44
N LEU A 18 -1.71 4.71 -8.43
CA LEU A 18 -2.37 4.94 -7.14
C LEU A 18 -1.46 5.72 -6.21
N GLY A 19 -0.18 5.32 -6.17
CA GLY A 19 0.77 5.82 -5.19
C GLY A 19 1.05 7.30 -5.31
N SER A 20 1.06 7.87 -6.51
CA SER A 20 1.25 9.31 -6.71
C SER A 20 0.16 10.14 -6.02
N ALA A 21 -1.11 9.72 -6.14
CA ALA A 21 -2.21 10.38 -5.44
C ALA A 21 -2.12 10.24 -3.91
N VAL A 22 -1.66 9.08 -3.42
CA VAL A 22 -1.43 8.86 -1.97
C VAL A 22 -0.27 9.72 -1.48
N THR A 23 0.83 9.79 -2.23
CA THR A 23 2.01 10.60 -1.91
C THR A 23 1.64 12.07 -1.82
N GLU A 24 0.99 12.63 -2.84
CA GLU A 24 0.53 14.02 -2.86
C GLU A 24 -0.39 14.33 -1.66
N HIS A 25 -1.38 13.49 -1.44
CA HIS A 25 -2.39 13.65 -0.38
C HIS A 25 -1.78 13.63 1.04
N LEU A 26 -0.79 12.76 1.28
CA LEU A 26 -0.11 12.71 2.58
C LEU A 26 0.83 13.90 2.78
N LEU A 27 1.51 14.37 1.73
CA LEU A 27 2.31 15.61 1.78
C LEU A 27 1.47 16.84 2.13
N GLU A 28 0.29 16.99 1.52
CA GLU A 28 -0.67 18.05 1.85
C GLU A 28 -1.12 18.05 3.31
N ARG A 29 -1.04 16.89 3.97
CA ARG A 29 -1.35 16.71 5.40
C ARG A 29 -0.14 16.84 6.33
N GLY A 30 1.02 17.24 5.79
CA GLY A 30 2.22 17.53 6.57
C GLY A 30 3.05 16.29 6.94
N TRP A 31 2.84 15.15 6.28
CA TRP A 31 3.68 13.97 6.46
C TRP A 31 5.04 14.19 5.79
N ARG A 32 6.11 13.76 6.46
CA ARG A 32 7.38 13.45 5.79
C ARG A 32 7.26 12.07 5.15
N LEU A 33 7.62 11.96 3.88
CA LEU A 33 7.48 10.71 3.14
C LEU A 33 8.84 10.22 2.63
N VAL A 34 9.05 8.91 2.78
CA VAL A 34 10.12 8.19 2.08
C VAL A 34 9.45 7.24 1.07
N VAL A 35 9.73 7.47 -0.20
CA VAL A 35 9.11 6.76 -1.32
C VAL A 35 10.19 6.02 -2.12
N PRO A 36 10.29 4.69 -1.97
CA PRO A 36 11.14 3.88 -2.84
C PRO A 36 10.57 3.81 -4.26
N TRP A 37 11.46 3.89 -5.24
CA TRP A 37 11.12 3.82 -6.66
C TRP A 37 12.07 2.90 -7.44
N CYS A 38 11.60 2.29 -8.52
CA CYS A 38 12.41 1.47 -9.42
C CYS A 38 12.23 1.83 -10.90
N LEU A 39 11.17 2.54 -11.27
CA LEU A 39 10.88 2.96 -12.64
C LEU A 39 11.06 4.47 -12.77
N GLU A 40 12.13 4.90 -13.46
CA GLU A 40 12.47 6.32 -13.63
C GLU A 40 11.34 7.13 -14.29
N GLY A 41 10.64 6.56 -15.26
CA GLY A 41 9.50 7.20 -15.94
C GLY A 41 8.26 7.44 -15.07
N GLU A 42 8.27 7.02 -13.79
CA GLU A 42 7.20 7.33 -12.84
C GLU A 42 7.50 8.55 -11.96
N LEU A 43 8.74 9.03 -11.95
CA LEU A 43 9.16 10.13 -11.08
C LEU A 43 8.44 11.46 -11.38
N ASP A 44 8.08 11.67 -12.63
CA ASP A 44 7.31 12.87 -13.04
C ASP A 44 5.87 12.90 -12.50
N ARG A 45 5.40 11.80 -11.88
CA ARG A 45 4.04 11.70 -11.31
C ARG A 45 3.95 12.25 -9.90
N VAL A 46 5.07 12.47 -9.24
CA VAL A 46 5.10 12.95 -7.85
C VAL A 46 5.67 14.37 -7.80
N PRO A 47 5.18 15.23 -6.88
CA PRO A 47 5.65 16.61 -6.80
C PRO A 47 7.07 16.68 -6.25
N THR A 48 7.79 17.77 -6.57
CA THR A 48 8.96 18.15 -5.80
C THR A 48 8.51 18.80 -4.50
N HIS A 49 8.87 18.21 -3.36
CA HIS A 49 8.44 18.69 -2.04
C HIS A 49 9.57 18.52 -1.01
N PRO A 50 9.78 19.47 -0.08
CA PRO A 50 10.85 19.38 0.92
C PRO A 50 10.70 18.18 1.87
N ASP A 51 9.47 17.70 2.11
CA ASP A 51 9.16 16.54 2.95
C ASP A 51 9.02 15.24 2.15
N LEU A 52 9.41 15.22 0.87
CA LEU A 52 9.45 14.01 0.03
C LEU A 52 10.90 13.60 -0.24
N GLU A 53 11.27 12.41 0.23
CA GLU A 53 12.54 11.78 -0.08
C GLU A 53 12.31 10.57 -0.99
N LEU A 54 12.88 10.64 -2.19
CA LEU A 54 12.83 9.57 -3.18
C LEU A 54 14.12 8.75 -3.09
N ILE A 55 14.02 7.43 -3.00
CA ILE A 55 15.16 6.52 -2.97
C ILE A 55 14.98 5.43 -4.02
N ARG A 56 16.01 5.22 -4.87
CA ARG A 56 15.98 4.09 -5.79
C ARG A 56 16.20 2.80 -5.02
N ALA A 57 15.26 1.86 -5.11
CA ALA A 57 15.30 0.61 -4.38
C ALA A 57 14.51 -0.50 -5.10
N ASP A 58 15.07 -1.69 -5.15
CA ASP A 58 14.37 -2.93 -5.48
C ASP A 58 13.89 -3.58 -4.18
N LEU A 59 12.61 -3.48 -3.89
CA LEU A 59 12.04 -4.02 -2.65
C LEU A 59 12.02 -5.56 -2.57
N SER A 60 12.49 -6.26 -3.59
CA SER A 60 12.79 -7.69 -3.52
C SER A 60 14.16 -7.97 -2.90
N ASP A 61 15.05 -6.99 -2.83
CA ASP A 61 16.36 -7.04 -2.17
C ASP A 61 16.26 -6.53 -0.73
N GLU A 62 16.70 -7.34 0.22
CA GLU A 62 16.65 -7.03 1.66
C GLU A 62 17.49 -5.79 2.02
N LYS A 63 18.65 -5.59 1.37
CA LYS A 63 19.51 -4.43 1.62
C LYS A 63 18.88 -3.13 1.16
N ASP A 64 18.14 -3.16 0.06
CA ASP A 64 17.43 -1.99 -0.43
C ASP A 64 16.26 -1.65 0.51
N VAL A 65 15.56 -2.66 1.03
CA VAL A 65 14.51 -2.46 2.06
C VAL A 65 15.11 -1.86 3.34
N GLU A 66 16.27 -2.38 3.81
CA GLU A 66 16.98 -1.81 4.97
C GLU A 66 17.37 -0.34 4.73
N ALA A 67 17.87 -0.01 3.53
CA ALA A 67 18.22 1.37 3.18
C ALA A 67 17.00 2.33 3.19
N VAL A 68 15.84 1.86 2.69
CA VAL A 68 14.58 2.61 2.74
C VAL A 68 14.16 2.87 4.18
N VAL A 69 14.18 1.86 5.04
CA VAL A 69 13.80 1.99 6.45
C VAL A 69 14.80 2.87 7.22
N ALA A 70 16.09 2.73 6.96
CA ALA A 70 17.12 3.58 7.57
C ALA A 70 16.92 5.06 7.19
N LEU A 71 16.58 5.35 5.92
CA LEU A 71 16.26 6.70 5.48
C LEU A 71 15.02 7.26 6.19
N ALA A 72 13.99 6.44 6.38
CA ALA A 72 12.75 6.84 7.03
C ALA A 72 12.91 7.10 8.55
N THR A 73 13.89 6.46 9.16
CA THR A 73 14.14 6.54 10.62
C THR A 73 15.29 7.47 11.03
N LYS A 74 15.91 8.17 10.05
CA LYS A 74 17.05 9.04 10.33
C LYS A 74 16.70 10.32 11.11
N ASP A 75 15.45 10.77 11.02
CA ASP A 75 14.94 12.00 11.64
C ASP A 75 14.20 11.66 12.94
N GLU A 76 14.89 11.87 14.08
CA GLU A 76 14.33 11.55 15.39
C GLU A 76 13.21 12.51 15.81
N GLU A 77 13.16 13.72 15.23
CA GLU A 77 12.11 14.70 15.50
C GLU A 77 10.81 14.34 14.75
N ARG A 78 10.92 13.54 13.69
CA ARG A 78 9.80 13.03 12.88
C ARG A 78 9.88 11.51 12.75
N PRO A 79 9.57 10.77 13.83
CA PRO A 79 9.74 9.32 13.87
C PRO A 79 8.89 8.60 12.82
N LEU A 80 9.35 7.43 12.39
CA LEU A 80 8.57 6.55 11.55
C LEU A 80 7.31 6.09 12.30
N PHE A 81 6.14 6.38 11.74
CA PHE A 81 4.84 6.01 12.29
C PHE A 81 3.96 5.30 11.24
N GLY A 82 4.07 5.69 9.97
CA GLY A 82 3.25 5.17 8.88
C GLY A 82 4.00 4.22 7.97
N LEU A 83 3.35 3.12 7.56
CA LEU A 83 3.81 2.26 6.48
C LEU A 83 2.64 1.96 5.54
N VAL A 84 2.76 2.36 4.28
CA VAL A 84 1.75 2.16 3.24
C VAL A 84 2.32 1.27 2.14
N ASN A 85 1.86 0.02 2.06
CA ASN A 85 2.29 -0.94 1.07
C ASN A 85 1.34 -0.94 -0.13
N LEU A 86 1.76 -0.27 -1.24
CA LEU A 86 0.99 -0.17 -2.48
C LEU A 86 1.59 -0.98 -3.63
N VAL A 87 2.81 -1.49 -3.50
CA VAL A 87 3.42 -2.36 -4.52
C VAL A 87 2.57 -3.58 -4.74
N GLY A 88 2.33 -3.92 -6.00
CA GLY A 88 1.62 -5.11 -6.40
C GLY A 88 1.52 -5.23 -7.90
N GLY A 89 1.18 -6.44 -8.34
CA GLY A 89 0.99 -6.78 -9.76
C GLY A 89 -0.29 -7.56 -9.97
N PHE A 90 -0.79 -7.52 -11.20
CA PHE A 90 -1.99 -8.22 -11.63
C PHE A 90 -1.72 -9.05 -12.88
N VAL A 91 -2.10 -10.32 -12.84
CA VAL A 91 -2.12 -11.21 -14.01
C VAL A 91 -3.43 -11.97 -14.00
N SER A 92 -4.06 -12.06 -15.16
CA SER A 92 -5.26 -12.85 -15.39
C SER A 92 -5.34 -13.33 -16.84
N GLY A 93 -6.33 -14.17 -17.18
CA GLY A 93 -6.64 -14.59 -18.54
C GLY A 93 -6.63 -16.10 -18.74
N HIS A 94 -6.00 -16.88 -17.85
CA HIS A 94 -5.88 -18.32 -17.99
C HIS A 94 -6.49 -19.08 -16.81
N ARG A 95 -6.99 -20.28 -17.05
CA ARG A 95 -7.44 -21.20 -16.00
C ARG A 95 -6.23 -21.83 -15.31
N VAL A 96 -6.41 -22.35 -14.10
CA VAL A 96 -5.31 -22.88 -13.28
C VAL A 96 -4.47 -23.95 -13.99
N HIS A 97 -5.12 -24.88 -14.72
CA HIS A 97 -4.41 -25.95 -15.43
C HIS A 97 -3.66 -25.47 -16.69
N GLU A 98 -3.86 -24.22 -17.10
CA GLU A 98 -3.19 -23.55 -18.22
C GLU A 98 -2.14 -22.54 -17.74
N THR A 99 -2.08 -22.30 -16.43
CA THR A 99 -1.20 -21.30 -15.83
C THR A 99 0.06 -21.96 -15.27
N PRO A 100 1.26 -21.64 -15.77
CA PRO A 100 2.53 -22.12 -15.22
C PRO A 100 2.68 -21.75 -13.75
N ILE A 101 3.37 -22.62 -12.98
CA ILE A 101 3.58 -22.39 -11.54
C ILE A 101 4.39 -21.11 -11.27
N GLU A 102 5.27 -20.71 -12.18
CA GLU A 102 6.09 -19.50 -12.10
C GLU A 102 5.24 -18.22 -12.07
N VAL A 103 4.02 -18.25 -12.65
CA VAL A 103 3.08 -17.14 -12.56
C VAL A 103 2.53 -17.00 -11.13
N LEU A 104 2.28 -18.10 -10.43
CA LEU A 104 1.92 -18.08 -9.02
C LEU A 104 3.06 -17.53 -8.17
N ASP A 105 4.28 -18.01 -8.38
CA ASP A 105 5.47 -17.57 -7.65
C ASP A 105 5.72 -16.07 -7.84
N ALA A 106 5.59 -15.57 -9.09
CA ALA A 106 5.71 -14.16 -9.39
C ALA A 106 4.63 -13.31 -8.70
N GLN A 107 3.36 -13.78 -8.67
CA GLN A 107 2.27 -13.06 -7.99
C GLN A 107 2.45 -13.06 -6.47
N LEU A 108 2.88 -14.15 -5.88
CA LEU A 108 3.22 -14.21 -4.45
C LEU A 108 4.43 -13.32 -4.13
N SER A 109 5.43 -13.31 -4.98
CA SER A 109 6.61 -12.47 -4.79
C SER A 109 6.25 -10.98 -4.77
N ILE A 110 5.57 -10.49 -5.81
CA ILE A 110 5.29 -9.05 -5.94
C ILE A 110 4.19 -8.56 -4.98
N ASN A 111 3.16 -9.37 -4.69
CA ASN A 111 2.04 -8.94 -3.87
C ASN A 111 2.23 -9.21 -2.38
N LEU A 112 2.87 -10.33 -2.00
CA LEU A 112 2.97 -10.74 -0.61
C LEU A 112 4.39 -10.58 -0.06
N ARG A 113 5.41 -11.15 -0.73
CA ARG A 113 6.78 -11.19 -0.19
C ARG A 113 7.36 -9.79 -0.02
N ILE A 114 7.16 -8.89 -0.98
CA ILE A 114 7.60 -7.49 -0.87
C ILE A 114 6.91 -6.82 0.31
N ALA A 115 5.59 -6.91 0.43
CA ALA A 115 4.85 -6.31 1.54
C ALA A 115 5.31 -6.87 2.90
N TYR A 116 5.52 -8.18 2.99
CA TYR A 116 6.04 -8.84 4.19
C TYR A 116 7.43 -8.32 4.56
N GLY A 117 8.38 -8.29 3.62
CA GLY A 117 9.77 -7.87 3.86
C GLY A 117 9.85 -6.41 4.36
N VAL A 118 9.10 -5.51 3.74
CA VAL A 118 9.06 -4.11 4.18
C VAL A 118 8.45 -3.97 5.57
N VAL A 119 7.36 -4.69 5.87
CA VAL A 119 6.75 -4.71 7.21
C VAL A 119 7.73 -5.27 8.22
N GLN A 120 8.34 -6.42 7.94
CA GLN A 120 9.30 -7.08 8.84
C GLN A 120 10.45 -6.14 9.24
N THR A 121 11.02 -5.42 8.27
CA THR A 121 12.13 -4.49 8.51
C THR A 121 11.68 -3.22 9.25
N ALA A 122 10.47 -2.71 8.99
CA ALA A 122 9.96 -1.50 9.62
C ALA A 122 9.45 -1.72 11.06
N LEU A 123 8.89 -2.88 11.38
CA LEU A 123 8.26 -3.19 12.68
C LEU A 123 9.14 -2.88 13.90
N PRO A 124 10.44 -3.27 13.97
CA PRO A 124 11.28 -2.94 15.11
C PRO A 124 11.40 -1.43 15.37
N HIS A 125 11.29 -0.61 14.32
CA HIS A 125 11.34 0.85 14.43
C HIS A 125 10.01 1.43 14.89
N LEU A 126 8.88 0.90 14.41
CA LEU A 126 7.55 1.27 14.89
C LEU A 126 7.39 0.93 16.38
N ILE A 127 7.83 -0.24 16.81
CA ILE A 127 7.83 -0.65 18.23
C ILE A 127 8.66 0.33 19.08
N ARG A 128 9.88 0.65 18.65
CA ARG A 128 10.73 1.61 19.36
C ARG A 128 10.15 3.03 19.39
N GLY A 129 9.40 3.41 18.36
CA GLY A 129 8.66 4.67 18.25
C GLY A 129 7.41 4.74 19.14
N GLY A 130 7.01 3.64 19.80
CA GLY A 130 5.84 3.57 20.69
C GLY A 130 4.53 3.28 19.97
N GLY A 131 4.58 2.86 18.72
CA GLY A 131 3.42 2.45 17.93
C GLY A 131 3.46 2.91 16.48
N GLY A 132 2.38 2.64 15.74
CA GLY A 132 2.31 3.02 14.34
C GLY A 132 1.05 2.53 13.62
N SER A 133 1.00 2.80 12.33
CA SER A 133 -0.07 2.34 11.46
C SER A 133 0.45 1.77 10.15
N VAL A 134 0.11 0.53 9.87
CA VAL A 134 0.44 -0.18 8.63
C VAL A 134 -0.82 -0.33 7.78
N VAL A 135 -0.74 0.07 6.52
CA VAL A 135 -1.83 -0.09 5.55
C VAL A 135 -1.32 -0.90 4.36
N CYS A 136 -1.99 -2.00 4.05
CA CYS A 136 -1.66 -2.84 2.90
C CYS A 136 -2.76 -2.78 1.84
N ILE A 137 -2.37 -2.67 0.57
CA ILE A 137 -3.32 -2.72 -0.55
C ILE A 137 -3.62 -4.18 -0.91
N GLY A 138 -4.82 -4.60 -0.60
CA GLY A 138 -5.41 -5.86 -1.03
C GLY A 138 -6.13 -5.73 -2.37
N SER A 139 -7.25 -6.45 -2.51
CA SER A 139 -8.17 -6.35 -3.66
C SER A 139 -9.55 -6.88 -3.29
N ALA A 140 -10.59 -6.30 -3.82
CA ALA A 140 -11.95 -6.86 -3.75
C ALA A 140 -12.02 -8.28 -4.33
N ALA A 141 -11.13 -8.63 -5.24
CA ALA A 141 -11.01 -9.98 -5.82
C ALA A 141 -10.68 -11.05 -4.78
N ALA A 142 -10.03 -10.71 -3.66
CA ALA A 142 -9.73 -11.66 -2.57
C ALA A 142 -11.01 -12.21 -1.91
N VAL A 143 -12.09 -11.42 -1.89
CA VAL A 143 -13.38 -11.78 -1.27
C VAL A 143 -14.51 -12.00 -2.28
N ARG A 144 -14.33 -11.52 -3.52
CA ARG A 144 -15.25 -11.67 -4.65
C ARG A 144 -14.48 -12.15 -5.87
N PRO A 145 -14.12 -13.45 -5.91
CA PRO A 145 -13.29 -14.00 -6.98
C PRO A 145 -13.98 -13.97 -8.34
N PHE A 146 -13.18 -13.93 -9.40
CA PHE A 146 -13.62 -14.03 -10.79
C PHE A 146 -12.73 -15.01 -11.59
N PRO A 147 -13.21 -15.56 -12.69
CA PRO A 147 -12.47 -16.55 -13.45
C PRO A 147 -11.17 -16.00 -14.05
N GLY A 148 -10.14 -16.87 -14.17
CA GLY A 148 -8.89 -16.56 -14.86
C GLY A 148 -7.86 -15.76 -14.05
N ALA A 149 -8.08 -15.53 -12.75
CA ALA A 149 -7.18 -14.74 -11.90
C ALA A 149 -6.79 -15.47 -10.60
N ALA A 150 -6.77 -16.80 -10.60
CA ALA A 150 -6.57 -17.59 -9.38
C ALA A 150 -5.26 -17.28 -8.66
N THR A 151 -4.15 -17.08 -9.38
CA THR A 151 -2.83 -16.76 -8.80
C THR A 151 -2.83 -15.38 -8.14
N TYR A 152 -3.41 -14.38 -8.80
CA TYR A 152 -3.60 -13.05 -8.24
C TYR A 152 -4.50 -13.06 -7.01
N ILE A 153 -5.67 -13.70 -7.11
CA ILE A 153 -6.65 -13.82 -6.02
C ILE A 153 -5.99 -14.48 -4.79
N ALA A 154 -5.27 -15.58 -4.99
CA ALA A 154 -4.55 -16.26 -3.92
C ALA A 154 -3.52 -15.35 -3.25
N SER A 155 -2.73 -14.59 -4.03
CA SER A 155 -1.74 -13.65 -3.49
C SER A 155 -2.39 -12.52 -2.69
N LYS A 156 -3.50 -11.96 -3.15
CA LYS A 156 -4.22 -10.89 -2.44
C LYS A 156 -5.02 -11.38 -1.23
N ALA A 157 -5.50 -12.63 -1.25
CA ALA A 157 -6.07 -13.27 -0.07
C ALA A 157 -5.00 -13.51 1.01
N ALA A 158 -3.78 -13.89 0.61
CA ALA A 158 -2.66 -14.02 1.53
C ALA A 158 -2.26 -12.68 2.18
N VAL A 159 -2.33 -11.55 1.44
CA VAL A 159 -2.13 -10.21 2.03
C VAL A 159 -3.21 -9.89 3.06
N ALA A 160 -4.48 -10.23 2.81
CA ALA A 160 -5.55 -10.02 3.79
C ALA A 160 -5.32 -10.81 5.07
N ALA A 161 -4.94 -12.10 4.95
CA ALA A 161 -4.58 -12.93 6.09
C ALA A 161 -3.36 -12.40 6.87
N LEU A 162 -2.35 -11.87 6.16
CA LEU A 162 -1.18 -11.22 6.78
C LEU A 162 -1.60 -9.99 7.60
N VAL A 163 -2.50 -9.15 7.08
CA VAL A 163 -3.04 -7.98 7.79
C VAL A 163 -3.70 -8.39 9.11
N GLU A 164 -4.56 -9.41 9.08
CA GLU A 164 -5.25 -9.91 10.29
C GLU A 164 -4.26 -10.49 11.31
N ALA A 165 -3.28 -11.27 10.85
CA ALA A 165 -2.26 -11.85 11.72
C ALA A 165 -1.40 -10.77 12.40
N LEU A 166 -0.89 -9.80 11.64
CA LEU A 166 -0.09 -8.71 12.18
C LEU A 166 -0.89 -7.82 13.15
N ALA A 167 -2.17 -7.57 12.87
CA ALA A 167 -3.02 -6.78 13.75
C ALA A 167 -3.18 -7.40 15.14
N VAL A 168 -3.25 -8.73 15.22
CA VAL A 168 -3.30 -9.48 16.49
C VAL A 168 -1.93 -9.52 17.16
N GLU A 169 -0.89 -9.81 16.38
CA GLU A 169 0.48 -10.01 16.88
C GLU A 169 1.06 -8.73 17.51
N TYR A 170 0.81 -7.57 16.91
CA TYR A 170 1.38 -6.27 17.32
C TYR A 170 0.40 -5.32 18.05
N ALA A 171 -0.77 -5.83 18.45
CA ALA A 171 -1.73 -5.04 19.22
C ALA A 171 -1.15 -4.49 20.54
N GLY A 172 -0.30 -5.29 21.20
CA GLY A 172 0.38 -4.91 22.45
C GLY A 172 1.43 -3.81 22.28
N ASP A 173 1.89 -3.57 21.06
CA ASP A 173 2.90 -2.56 20.71
C ASP A 173 2.28 -1.27 20.17
N ASN A 174 0.97 -1.08 20.28
CA ASN A 174 0.21 0.05 19.72
C ASN A 174 0.35 0.19 18.20
N ILE A 175 0.57 -0.90 17.48
CA ILE A 175 0.63 -0.92 16.03
C ILE A 175 -0.71 -1.40 15.47
N ARG A 176 -1.33 -0.57 14.65
CA ARG A 176 -2.54 -0.90 13.91
C ARG A 176 -2.18 -1.37 12.51
N VAL A 177 -2.81 -2.44 12.05
CA VAL A 177 -2.58 -2.98 10.71
C VAL A 177 -3.92 -3.17 10.02
N ASN A 178 -4.11 -2.54 8.86
CA ASN A 178 -5.35 -2.62 8.10
C ASN A 178 -5.10 -2.85 6.62
N GLY A 179 -6.04 -3.50 5.96
CA GLY A 179 -6.06 -3.74 4.53
C GLY A 179 -7.14 -2.92 3.82
N LEU A 180 -6.85 -2.45 2.61
CA LEU A 180 -7.84 -1.88 1.70
C LEU A 180 -8.13 -2.87 0.59
N LEU A 181 -9.40 -3.05 0.26
CA LEU A 181 -9.88 -3.93 -0.80
C LEU A 181 -10.53 -3.10 -1.91
N PRO A 182 -9.74 -2.37 -2.72
CA PRO A 182 -10.32 -1.62 -3.82
C PRO A 182 -10.93 -2.53 -4.88
N THR A 183 -11.97 -2.04 -5.53
CA THR A 183 -12.39 -2.52 -6.85
C THR A 183 -11.34 -2.13 -7.89
N MET A 184 -11.67 -2.17 -9.19
CA MET A 184 -10.78 -1.63 -10.21
C MET A 184 -10.42 -0.18 -9.88
N ILE A 185 -9.12 0.13 -9.84
CA ILE A 185 -8.64 1.48 -9.53
C ILE A 185 -8.54 2.29 -10.83
N ASP A 186 -9.02 3.51 -10.82
CA ASP A 186 -9.00 4.41 -11.98
C ASP A 186 -7.61 5.02 -12.20
N THR A 187 -6.68 4.20 -12.69
CA THR A 187 -5.30 4.60 -13.01
C THR A 187 -5.08 4.71 -14.51
N PRO A 188 -4.07 5.48 -14.97
CA PRO A 188 -3.72 5.54 -16.39
C PRO A 188 -3.50 4.16 -17.02
N ALA A 189 -2.76 3.28 -16.34
CA ALA A 189 -2.48 1.92 -16.83
C ALA A 189 -3.76 1.07 -16.98
N ASN A 190 -4.71 1.16 -16.05
CA ASN A 190 -5.97 0.44 -16.16
C ASN A 190 -6.88 1.02 -17.25
N ARG A 191 -6.84 2.35 -17.46
CA ARG A 191 -7.55 3.00 -18.56
C ARG A 191 -7.01 2.55 -19.91
N GLU A 192 -5.69 2.43 -20.05
CA GLU A 192 -5.02 1.96 -21.26
C GLU A 192 -5.32 0.48 -21.53
N ALA A 193 -5.27 -0.36 -20.49
CA ALA A 193 -5.57 -1.79 -20.61
C ALA A 193 -7.04 -2.07 -20.94
N MET A 194 -7.96 -1.18 -20.57
CA MET A 194 -9.41 -1.35 -20.76
C MET A 194 -10.05 -0.04 -21.28
N PRO A 195 -9.76 0.37 -22.52
CA PRO A 195 -10.21 1.66 -23.06
C PRO A 195 -11.73 1.79 -23.15
N GLU A 196 -12.43 0.68 -23.43
CA GLU A 196 -13.89 0.65 -23.60
C GLU A 196 -14.67 0.33 -22.30
N ALA A 197 -13.99 0.16 -21.16
CA ALA A 197 -14.66 -0.20 -19.92
C ALA A 197 -15.48 0.97 -19.36
N ASP A 198 -16.66 0.67 -18.81
CA ASP A 198 -17.38 1.62 -17.95
C ASP A 198 -16.62 1.82 -16.63
N ARG A 199 -16.19 3.05 -16.39
CA ARG A 199 -15.37 3.45 -15.25
C ARG A 199 -16.17 4.02 -14.09
N THR A 200 -17.48 4.07 -14.19
CA THR A 200 -18.36 4.69 -13.17
C THR A 200 -18.23 4.02 -11.81
N SER A 201 -17.90 2.71 -11.79
CA SER A 201 -17.68 1.93 -10.56
C SER A 201 -16.21 1.82 -10.12
N TRP A 202 -15.27 2.39 -10.89
CA TRP A 202 -13.86 2.31 -10.56
C TRP A 202 -13.54 3.16 -9.34
N ALA A 203 -12.72 2.63 -8.43
CA ALA A 203 -12.26 3.36 -7.25
C ALA A 203 -11.29 4.48 -7.66
N ARG A 204 -11.57 5.71 -7.27
CA ARG A 204 -10.67 6.83 -7.56
C ARG A 204 -9.44 6.77 -6.66
N PRO A 205 -8.22 7.01 -7.17
CA PRO A 205 -7.01 7.11 -6.36
C PRO A 205 -7.14 8.08 -5.18
N SER A 206 -7.81 9.23 -5.39
CA SER A 206 -8.07 10.21 -4.33
C SER A 206 -8.92 9.66 -3.19
N ASP A 207 -9.95 8.86 -3.49
CA ASP A 207 -10.81 8.27 -2.45
C ASP A 207 -10.04 7.23 -1.62
N ILE A 208 -9.16 6.45 -2.28
CA ILE A 208 -8.27 5.51 -1.59
C ILE A 208 -7.27 6.28 -0.71
N ALA A 209 -6.70 7.38 -1.21
CA ALA A 209 -5.76 8.22 -0.47
C ALA A 209 -6.39 8.80 0.80
N GLU A 210 -7.66 9.26 0.75
CA GLU A 210 -8.40 9.72 1.92
C GLU A 210 -8.54 8.62 2.98
N VAL A 211 -8.89 7.40 2.57
CA VAL A 211 -9.02 6.27 3.51
C VAL A 211 -7.65 5.91 4.11
N ILE A 212 -6.57 5.94 3.33
CA ILE A 212 -5.22 5.72 3.83
C ILE A 212 -4.86 6.80 4.88
N ALA A 213 -5.08 8.08 4.56
CA ALA A 213 -4.80 9.17 5.49
C ALA A 213 -5.61 9.04 6.80
N PHE A 214 -6.89 8.64 6.72
CA PHE A 214 -7.69 8.31 7.89
C PHE A 214 -7.05 7.17 8.71
N LEU A 215 -6.63 6.07 8.07
CA LEU A 215 -6.04 4.92 8.75
C LEU A 215 -4.68 5.24 9.38
N LEU A 216 -3.94 6.19 8.84
CA LEU A 216 -2.69 6.68 9.43
C LEU A 216 -2.91 7.66 10.61
N SER A 217 -4.10 8.19 10.79
CA SER A 217 -4.41 9.19 11.80
C SER A 217 -4.95 8.59 13.11
N ASP A 218 -4.98 9.41 14.18
CA ASP A 218 -5.58 9.06 15.47
C ASP A 218 -7.11 8.87 15.40
N ALA A 219 -7.76 9.41 14.34
CA ALA A 219 -9.20 9.21 14.14
C ALA A 219 -9.56 7.72 13.96
N SER A 220 -8.60 6.91 13.50
CA SER A 220 -8.76 5.46 13.29
C SER A 220 -8.18 4.61 14.44
N ARG A 221 -7.89 5.19 15.62
CA ARG A 221 -7.24 4.48 16.73
C ARG A 221 -7.93 3.20 17.19
N ALA A 222 -9.21 3.04 16.90
CA ALA A 222 -10.00 1.85 17.22
C ALA A 222 -10.13 0.86 16.04
N VAL A 223 -9.44 1.13 14.90
CA VAL A 223 -9.53 0.31 13.69
C VAL A 223 -8.20 -0.41 13.49
N THR A 224 -8.23 -1.73 13.66
CA THR A 224 -7.10 -2.63 13.36
C THR A 224 -7.64 -4.00 12.94
N GLY A 225 -6.91 -4.73 12.09
CA GLY A 225 -7.31 -6.03 11.54
C GLY A 225 -8.43 -5.94 10.49
N ALA A 226 -8.80 -4.74 10.06
CA ALA A 226 -9.89 -4.57 9.11
C ALA A 226 -9.43 -4.75 7.66
N SER A 227 -10.24 -5.44 6.87
CA SER A 227 -10.17 -5.47 5.41
C SER A 227 -11.30 -4.60 4.84
N ILE A 228 -10.98 -3.37 4.45
CA ILE A 228 -11.95 -2.30 4.13
C ILE A 228 -12.20 -2.25 2.62
N PRO A 229 -13.42 -2.56 2.15
CA PRO A 229 -13.77 -2.39 0.74
C PRO A 229 -13.75 -0.90 0.35
N VAL A 230 -13.11 -0.58 -0.78
CA VAL A 230 -13.11 0.75 -1.38
C VAL A 230 -13.62 0.67 -2.82
N ALA A 231 -14.73 1.32 -3.07
CA ALA A 231 -15.37 1.35 -4.38
C ALA A 231 -15.99 2.73 -4.62
N ASN A 232 -16.10 3.13 -5.88
CA ASN A 232 -16.88 4.31 -6.22
C ASN A 232 -18.37 3.97 -6.11
N THR A 233 -19.08 4.59 -5.17
CA THR A 233 -20.52 4.40 -4.96
C THR A 233 -21.36 5.51 -5.62
N ALA A 234 -20.74 6.49 -6.26
CA ALA A 234 -21.42 7.64 -6.85
C ALA A 234 -22.34 7.26 -8.04
N GLY A 235 -22.12 6.10 -8.67
CA GLY A 235 -22.97 5.55 -9.74
C GLY A 235 -24.14 4.68 -9.27
N SER A 236 -24.29 4.47 -7.95
CA SER A 236 -25.27 3.55 -7.36
C SER A 236 -26.49 4.26 -6.74
N ARG A 237 -26.71 5.55 -7.03
CA ARG A 237 -27.87 6.33 -6.57
C ARG A 237 -28.84 6.59 -7.70
#